data_64280e35fc9c26cdbb50f1491015b0c1
#
_entry.id   64280e35fc9c26cdbb50f1491015b0c1
#
_cell.length_a   1.000
_cell.length_b   1.000
_cell.length_c   1.000
_cell.angle_alpha   90.00
_cell.angle_beta   90.00
_cell.angle_gamma   90.00
#
_symmetry.space_group_name_H-M   'P 1'
#
loop_
_entity.id
_entity.type
_entity.pdbx_description
1 polymer ?
#
loop_
_entity_poly.entity_id
_entity_poly.type
_entity_poly.pdbx_seq_one_letter_code
_entity_poly.pdbx_strand_id
1 'polypeptide(L)'
;ALICGNTFILKPSERDPSATLFIGELLKEAGLPDGVFNLINGDKQAVDILLTDDRVQAVSFVGSSAVAESVYRKGTQNGKRVQALGSAKNHAVVMPDADLDNAVSALLGAAYGSCGERCMAISVAVTVDDQTADALVSSLAERLGTLTLGDGKDSSSQMGPLITGEHRDRVKSYVDLGVEEGAKLVVDGRSKLSEEKGFFLGPCLFDDVTRNMRIYQEEIFGPVLCVVRANSLEEAVELIDEHDYGNGTCIFTRDGEAARYFSDYIQVGMVGINVPLPVPVAYFSFGGWKRSLFGDMHIYGPEAVRFYTRSKVITQRWPSGGVREKVKFSFPGSD
;
A
#
# COMPACT_ATOMS: atom_id res chain seq x y z
N ALA A 1 -9.06 10.30 13.58
CA ALA A 1 -8.97 10.47 15.03
C ALA A 1 -9.53 11.82 15.47
N LEU A 2 -8.93 12.94 15.04
CA LEU A 2 -9.27 14.30 15.51
C LEU A 2 -10.74 14.65 15.28
N ILE A 3 -11.29 14.42 14.11
CA ILE A 3 -12.70 14.73 13.79
C ILE A 3 -13.69 13.89 14.60
N CYS A 4 -13.25 12.76 15.14
CA CYS A 4 -14.05 11.94 16.07
C CYS A 4 -13.92 12.38 17.54
N GLY A 5 -13.24 13.50 17.81
CA GLY A 5 -13.07 14.06 19.16
C GLY A 5 -11.94 13.40 19.98
N ASN A 6 -11.03 12.67 19.35
CA ASN A 6 -9.88 12.07 20.03
C ASN A 6 -8.66 12.98 19.97
N THR A 7 -7.77 12.82 20.93
CA THR A 7 -6.39 13.30 20.79
C THR A 7 -5.59 12.36 19.88
N PHE A 8 -4.54 12.88 19.27
CA PHE A 8 -3.72 12.12 18.32
C PHE A 8 -2.24 12.37 18.58
N ILE A 9 -1.45 11.29 18.54
CA ILE A 9 -0.01 11.34 18.60
C ILE A 9 0.52 10.83 17.26
N LEU A 10 1.23 11.68 16.52
CA LEU A 10 1.92 11.30 15.30
C LEU A 10 3.40 11.06 15.56
N LYS A 11 3.89 9.89 15.25
CA LYS A 11 5.32 9.58 15.16
C LYS A 11 5.71 9.46 13.70
N PRO A 12 6.36 10.44 13.11
CA PRO A 12 6.82 10.35 11.72
C PRO A 12 8.00 9.38 11.58
N SER A 13 8.40 9.10 10.33
CA SER A 13 9.69 8.47 10.08
C SER A 13 10.80 9.39 10.60
N GLU A 14 11.79 8.81 11.26
CA GLU A 14 13.00 9.53 11.71
C GLU A 14 13.85 10.04 10.53
N ARG A 15 13.62 9.51 9.34
CA ARG A 15 14.34 9.86 8.10
C ARG A 15 13.75 11.08 7.40
N ASP A 16 12.44 11.29 7.54
CA ASP A 16 11.72 12.42 6.95
C ASP A 16 10.59 12.93 7.88
N PRO A 17 10.95 13.67 8.95
CA PRO A 17 9.98 14.23 9.88
C PRO A 17 9.43 15.60 9.47
N SER A 18 10.08 16.31 8.54
CA SER A 18 9.85 17.74 8.30
C SER A 18 8.45 18.07 7.81
N ALA A 19 7.92 17.28 6.87
CA ALA A 19 6.56 17.50 6.35
C ALA A 19 5.49 17.38 7.44
N THR A 20 5.63 16.42 8.36
CA THR A 20 4.69 16.22 9.46
C THR A 20 4.81 17.27 10.55
N LEU A 21 6.01 17.80 10.79
CA LEU A 21 6.23 18.97 11.67
C LEU A 21 5.49 20.19 11.12
N PHE A 22 5.64 20.47 9.83
CA PHE A 22 4.95 21.57 9.17
C PHE A 22 3.42 21.42 9.22
N ILE A 23 2.88 20.21 9.05
CA ILE A 23 1.45 19.95 9.25
C ILE A 23 1.01 20.28 10.69
N GLY A 24 1.82 19.97 11.70
CA GLY A 24 1.56 20.33 13.09
C GLY A 24 1.47 21.84 13.31
N GLU A 25 2.37 22.61 12.68
CA GLU A 25 2.35 24.07 12.71
C GLU A 25 1.09 24.64 12.04
N LEU A 26 0.71 24.12 10.88
CA LEU A 26 -0.52 24.52 10.17
C LEU A 26 -1.79 24.21 10.99
N LEU A 27 -1.85 23.07 11.66
CA LEU A 27 -2.97 22.73 12.53
C LEU A 27 -3.09 23.69 13.71
N LYS A 28 -1.97 24.10 14.29
CA LYS A 28 -1.94 25.11 15.36
C LYS A 28 -2.39 26.50 14.85
N GLU A 29 -1.91 26.91 13.69
CA GLU A 29 -2.32 28.17 13.03
C GLU A 29 -3.82 28.17 12.69
N ALA A 30 -4.37 27.01 12.29
CA ALA A 30 -5.80 26.82 12.04
C ALA A 30 -6.66 26.83 13.32
N GLY A 31 -6.05 26.98 14.49
CA GLY A 31 -6.77 27.08 15.76
C GLY A 31 -7.06 25.74 16.46
N LEU A 32 -6.37 24.66 16.10
CA LEU A 32 -6.50 23.40 16.84
C LEU A 32 -6.00 23.62 18.29
N PRO A 33 -6.78 23.27 19.34
CA PRO A 33 -6.35 23.45 20.72
C PRO A 33 -5.07 22.68 21.06
N ASP A 34 -4.25 23.26 21.93
CA ASP A 34 -3.03 22.61 22.41
C ASP A 34 -3.33 21.24 23.06
N GLY A 35 -2.50 20.23 22.77
CA GLY A 35 -2.62 18.88 23.29
C GLY A 35 -3.57 17.96 22.49
N VAL A 36 -4.32 18.48 21.52
CA VAL A 36 -5.20 17.66 20.66
C VAL A 36 -4.39 16.91 19.62
N PHE A 37 -3.44 17.58 18.96
CA PHE A 37 -2.47 16.94 18.06
C PHE A 37 -1.07 17.06 18.67
N ASN A 38 -0.37 15.95 18.77
CA ASN A 38 0.96 15.88 19.35
C ASN A 38 1.88 15.15 18.38
N LEU A 39 3.10 15.65 18.24
CA LEU A 39 4.12 15.04 17.39
C LEU A 39 5.31 14.63 18.25
N ILE A 40 5.75 13.40 18.08
CA ILE A 40 6.95 12.87 18.75
C ILE A 40 7.91 12.31 17.71
N ASN A 41 9.15 12.73 17.78
CA ASN A 41 10.23 12.13 17.01
C ASN A 41 10.80 10.93 17.76
N GLY A 42 11.36 9.98 17.05
CA GLY A 42 12.00 8.80 17.62
C GLY A 42 11.95 7.60 16.69
N ASP A 43 12.66 6.59 17.11
CA ASP A 43 12.80 5.31 16.43
C ASP A 43 11.90 4.22 17.04
N LYS A 44 12.35 2.98 16.98
CA LYS A 44 11.70 1.81 17.57
C LYS A 44 11.33 1.99 19.04
N GLN A 45 12.15 2.69 19.84
CA GLN A 45 11.89 2.86 21.28
C GLN A 45 10.62 3.70 21.51
N ALA A 46 10.43 4.79 20.74
CA ALA A 46 9.23 5.59 20.79
C ALA A 46 7.98 4.76 20.39
N VAL A 47 8.08 3.94 19.36
CA VAL A 47 7.00 3.02 18.94
C VAL A 47 6.67 2.03 20.06
N ASP A 48 7.68 1.44 20.68
CA ASP A 48 7.50 0.46 21.76
C ASP A 48 6.76 1.06 22.97
N ILE A 49 7.04 2.32 23.31
CA ILE A 49 6.34 3.05 24.38
C ILE A 49 4.86 3.27 23.99
N LEU A 50 4.58 3.74 22.77
CA LEU A 50 3.21 3.93 22.28
C LEU A 50 2.40 2.63 22.29
N LEU A 51 3.04 1.50 21.98
CA LEU A 51 2.38 0.20 21.97
C LEU A 51 2.09 -0.36 23.36
N THR A 52 2.76 0.13 24.41
CA THR A 52 2.61 -0.38 25.78
C THR A 52 1.94 0.59 26.74
N ASP A 53 1.89 1.90 26.46
CA ASP A 53 1.28 2.91 27.34
C ASP A 53 -0.24 2.78 27.33
N ASP A 54 -0.86 2.56 28.49
CA ASP A 54 -2.31 2.33 28.67
C ASP A 54 -3.20 3.49 28.21
N ARG A 55 -2.65 4.70 28.11
CA ARG A 55 -3.37 5.88 27.61
C ARG A 55 -3.60 5.86 26.11
N VAL A 56 -2.77 5.12 25.34
CA VAL A 56 -2.93 4.91 23.91
C VAL A 56 -3.93 3.79 23.66
N GLN A 57 -5.09 4.10 23.11
CA GLN A 57 -6.20 3.15 22.94
C GLN A 57 -6.24 2.50 21.55
N ALA A 58 -5.71 3.18 20.53
CA ALA A 58 -5.70 2.71 19.14
C ALA A 58 -4.39 3.07 18.47
N VAL A 59 -3.92 2.20 17.59
CA VAL A 59 -2.67 2.39 16.81
C VAL A 59 -2.95 2.15 15.33
N SER A 60 -2.58 3.11 14.50
CA SER A 60 -2.55 2.98 13.04
C SER A 60 -1.10 3.04 12.57
N PHE A 61 -0.69 2.08 11.75
CA PHE A 61 0.70 1.92 11.33
C PHE A 61 0.77 1.58 9.84
N VAL A 62 1.82 2.06 9.19
CA VAL A 62 2.19 1.68 7.82
C VAL A 62 3.69 1.39 7.78
N GLY A 63 4.08 0.25 7.20
CA GLY A 63 5.49 -0.12 7.04
C GLY A 63 5.65 -1.53 6.47
N SER A 64 6.85 -2.14 6.58
CA SER A 64 7.06 -3.51 6.11
C SER A 64 6.20 -4.52 6.88
N SER A 65 5.80 -5.62 6.24
CA SER A 65 4.92 -6.64 6.86
C SER A 65 5.51 -7.21 8.15
N ALA A 66 6.83 -7.39 8.25
CA ALA A 66 7.45 -7.88 9.47
C ALA A 66 7.26 -6.90 10.65
N VAL A 67 7.38 -5.59 10.38
CA VAL A 67 7.16 -4.56 11.41
C VAL A 67 5.67 -4.40 11.68
N ALA A 68 4.82 -4.39 10.66
CA ALA A 68 3.35 -4.29 10.79
C ALA A 68 2.80 -5.44 11.66
N GLU A 69 3.25 -6.67 11.43
CA GLU A 69 2.88 -7.83 12.23
C GLU A 69 3.34 -7.69 13.69
N SER A 70 4.57 -7.21 13.92
CA SER A 70 5.09 -6.96 15.27
C SER A 70 4.29 -5.89 16.00
N VAL A 71 3.95 -4.78 15.33
CA VAL A 71 3.09 -3.70 15.86
C VAL A 71 1.71 -4.23 16.21
N TYR A 72 1.11 -5.01 15.31
CA TYR A 72 -0.20 -5.62 15.52
C TYR A 72 -0.19 -6.54 16.75
N ARG A 73 0.74 -7.49 16.79
CA ARG A 73 0.86 -8.44 17.92
C ARG A 73 1.08 -7.72 19.25
N LYS A 74 2.04 -6.79 19.31
CA LYS A 74 2.36 -6.08 20.54
C LYS A 74 1.21 -5.15 20.98
N GLY A 75 0.59 -4.43 20.06
CA GLY A 75 -0.52 -3.54 20.37
C GLY A 75 -1.75 -4.31 20.87
N THR A 76 -2.14 -5.41 20.21
CA THR A 76 -3.28 -6.22 20.63
C THR A 76 -3.04 -6.96 21.95
N GLN A 77 -1.82 -7.42 22.23
CA GLN A 77 -1.43 -7.97 23.53
C GLN A 77 -1.62 -6.96 24.67
N ASN A 78 -1.52 -5.66 24.39
CA ASN A 78 -1.76 -4.56 25.33
C ASN A 78 -3.19 -3.99 25.23
N GLY A 79 -4.14 -4.76 24.67
CA GLY A 79 -5.56 -4.42 24.63
C GLY A 79 -5.92 -3.26 23.69
N LYS A 80 -5.04 -2.85 22.78
CA LYS A 80 -5.27 -1.75 21.86
C LYS A 80 -5.98 -2.22 20.58
N ARG A 81 -6.72 -1.33 19.96
CA ARG A 81 -7.12 -1.49 18.57
C ARG A 81 -5.92 -1.22 17.67
N VAL A 82 -5.68 -2.08 16.70
CA VAL A 82 -4.56 -1.92 15.78
C VAL A 82 -5.03 -2.15 14.35
N GLN A 83 -4.67 -1.22 13.47
CA GLN A 83 -4.67 -1.41 12.02
C GLN A 83 -3.23 -1.17 11.55
N ALA A 84 -2.59 -2.19 11.00
CA ALA A 84 -1.21 -2.13 10.57
C ALA A 84 -1.09 -2.59 9.12
N LEU A 85 -0.83 -1.63 8.22
CA LEU A 85 -0.67 -1.88 6.80
C LEU A 85 0.78 -2.32 6.56
N GLY A 86 0.91 -3.44 5.85
CA GLY A 86 2.17 -4.09 5.54
C GLY A 86 2.65 -3.85 4.12
N SER A 87 3.58 -4.68 3.71
CA SER A 87 4.18 -4.72 2.38
C SER A 87 3.17 -5.07 1.29
N ALA A 88 3.57 -4.81 0.06
CA ALA A 88 2.80 -5.11 -1.13
C ALA A 88 3.66 -5.75 -2.23
N LYS A 89 3.02 -6.48 -3.13
CA LYS A 89 3.56 -6.89 -4.43
C LYS A 89 2.42 -6.74 -5.43
N ASN A 90 2.23 -5.52 -5.93
CA ASN A 90 1.08 -5.23 -6.76
C ASN A 90 1.32 -5.69 -8.19
N HIS A 91 0.32 -6.36 -8.75
CA HIS A 91 0.34 -6.94 -10.08
C HIS A 91 -0.56 -6.15 -11.02
N ALA A 92 -0.14 -6.01 -12.26
CA ALA A 92 -0.95 -5.51 -13.36
C ALA A 92 -1.09 -6.60 -14.42
N VAL A 93 -2.30 -7.07 -14.67
CA VAL A 93 -2.58 -8.01 -15.75
C VAL A 93 -2.75 -7.24 -17.05
N VAL A 94 -2.07 -7.65 -18.11
CA VAL A 94 -2.18 -7.07 -19.46
C VAL A 94 -2.72 -8.14 -20.40
N MET A 95 -3.97 -7.93 -20.83
CA MET A 95 -4.68 -8.83 -21.74
C MET A 95 -4.27 -8.57 -23.21
N PRO A 96 -4.42 -9.54 -24.12
CA PRO A 96 -4.10 -9.37 -25.54
C PRO A 96 -4.90 -8.27 -26.25
N ASP A 97 -6.09 -7.98 -25.77
CA ASP A 97 -7.01 -6.94 -26.30
C ASP A 97 -6.77 -5.56 -25.66
N ALA A 98 -5.84 -5.45 -24.71
CA ALA A 98 -5.53 -4.19 -24.04
C ALA A 98 -5.07 -3.09 -25.02
N ASP A 99 -5.32 -1.84 -24.66
CA ASP A 99 -4.64 -0.71 -25.28
C ASP A 99 -3.18 -0.67 -24.79
N LEU A 100 -2.28 -1.21 -25.62
CA LEU A 100 -0.89 -1.39 -25.23
C LEU A 100 -0.19 -0.06 -24.91
N ASP A 101 -0.42 0.98 -25.71
CA ASP A 101 0.20 2.29 -25.47
C ASP A 101 -0.26 2.90 -24.15
N ASN A 102 -1.54 2.74 -23.83
CA ASN A 102 -2.10 3.15 -22.54
C ASN A 102 -1.50 2.32 -21.40
N ALA A 103 -1.44 1.00 -21.54
CA ALA A 103 -0.86 0.10 -20.52
C ALA A 103 0.62 0.42 -20.26
N VAL A 104 1.42 0.62 -21.30
CA VAL A 104 2.85 1.01 -21.19
C VAL A 104 2.97 2.36 -20.47
N SER A 105 2.20 3.38 -20.87
CA SER A 105 2.24 4.70 -20.23
C SER A 105 1.85 4.64 -18.77
N ALA A 106 0.82 3.87 -18.44
CA ALA A 106 0.34 3.64 -17.09
C ALA A 106 1.38 2.90 -16.23
N LEU A 107 1.99 1.85 -16.75
CA LEU A 107 3.01 1.07 -16.05
C LEU A 107 4.29 1.88 -15.79
N LEU A 108 4.71 2.73 -16.73
CA LEU A 108 5.84 3.63 -16.50
C LEU A 108 5.62 4.52 -15.28
N GLY A 109 4.47 5.16 -15.18
CA GLY A 109 4.12 5.99 -14.03
C GLY A 109 3.92 5.20 -12.74
N ALA A 110 3.29 4.02 -12.83
CA ALA A 110 2.93 3.22 -11.67
C ALA A 110 4.10 2.42 -11.09
N ALA A 111 5.04 1.94 -11.92
CA ALA A 111 6.18 1.16 -11.46
C ALA A 111 7.38 2.01 -11.07
N TYR A 112 7.63 3.11 -11.79
CA TYR A 112 8.86 3.89 -11.62
C TYR A 112 8.64 5.28 -10.99
N GLY A 113 7.39 5.75 -10.92
CA GLY A 113 7.06 6.97 -10.19
C GLY A 113 7.53 6.90 -8.75
N SER A 114 8.16 7.96 -8.23
CA SER A 114 8.83 7.99 -6.91
C SER A 114 9.83 6.84 -6.72
N CYS A 115 10.60 6.48 -7.74
CA CYS A 115 11.54 5.35 -7.71
C CYS A 115 10.90 4.00 -7.34
N GLY A 116 9.61 3.79 -7.57
CA GLY A 116 8.90 2.59 -7.10
C GLY A 116 8.71 2.51 -5.57
N GLU A 117 9.05 3.54 -4.83
CA GLU A 117 8.89 3.63 -3.38
C GLU A 117 7.46 4.10 -3.01
N ARG A 118 6.47 3.38 -3.50
CA ARG A 118 5.03 3.57 -3.17
C ARG A 118 4.43 2.23 -2.78
N CYS A 119 3.61 2.23 -1.73
CA CYS A 119 2.84 1.04 -1.34
C CYS A 119 1.90 0.52 -2.44
N MET A 120 1.49 1.38 -3.38
CA MET A 120 0.65 1.04 -4.52
C MET A 120 1.41 0.89 -5.84
N ALA A 121 2.76 1.05 -5.85
CA ALA A 121 3.54 0.86 -7.07
C ALA A 121 3.32 -0.54 -7.66
N ILE A 122 3.17 -0.61 -8.99
CA ILE A 122 3.13 -1.89 -9.69
C ILE A 122 4.54 -2.47 -9.73
N SER A 123 4.70 -3.67 -9.19
CA SER A 123 5.98 -4.38 -9.12
C SER A 123 6.07 -5.53 -10.12
N VAL A 124 4.92 -6.01 -10.59
CA VAL A 124 4.80 -7.13 -11.53
C VAL A 124 3.79 -6.79 -12.62
N ALA A 125 4.18 -6.98 -13.88
CA ALA A 125 3.24 -7.05 -15.00
C ALA A 125 3.06 -8.52 -15.38
N VAL A 126 1.82 -9.01 -15.32
CA VAL A 126 1.44 -10.35 -15.77
C VAL A 126 0.83 -10.21 -17.16
N THR A 127 1.49 -10.71 -18.17
CA THR A 127 0.99 -10.68 -19.55
C THR A 127 0.30 -11.99 -19.89
N VAL A 128 -0.87 -11.88 -20.50
CA VAL A 128 -1.55 -13.05 -21.05
C VAL A 128 -1.11 -13.21 -22.50
N ASP A 129 -0.49 -14.33 -22.81
CA ASP A 129 0.23 -14.76 -24.00
C ASP A 129 1.62 -14.11 -24.25
N ASP A 130 2.44 -14.82 -25.03
CA ASP A 130 3.81 -14.40 -25.34
C ASP A 130 3.88 -13.19 -26.29
N GLN A 131 2.93 -13.05 -27.20
CA GLN A 131 2.93 -11.92 -28.14
C GLN A 131 2.70 -10.61 -27.40
N THR A 132 1.78 -10.61 -26.44
CA THR A 132 1.52 -9.47 -25.54
C THR A 132 2.74 -9.16 -24.68
N ALA A 133 3.42 -10.19 -24.16
CA ALA A 133 4.64 -10.04 -23.38
C ALA A 133 5.75 -9.37 -24.18
N ASP A 134 6.04 -9.89 -25.36
CA ASP A 134 7.11 -9.37 -26.22
C ASP A 134 6.86 -7.91 -26.62
N ALA A 135 5.61 -7.59 -26.98
CA ALA A 135 5.22 -6.23 -27.34
C ALA A 135 5.33 -5.26 -26.14
N LEU A 136 4.86 -5.68 -24.94
CA LEU A 136 4.95 -4.89 -23.72
C LEU A 136 6.40 -4.63 -23.33
N VAL A 137 7.22 -5.68 -23.27
CA VAL A 137 8.64 -5.61 -22.87
C VAL A 137 9.41 -4.70 -23.82
N SER A 138 9.23 -4.85 -25.14
CA SER A 138 9.88 -4.01 -26.15
C SER A 138 9.52 -2.54 -25.99
N SER A 139 8.23 -2.22 -25.83
CA SER A 139 7.75 -0.84 -25.68
C SER A 139 8.20 -0.21 -24.36
N LEU A 140 8.20 -0.96 -23.26
CA LEU A 140 8.71 -0.50 -21.97
C LEU A 140 10.20 -0.22 -22.04
N ALA A 141 11.00 -1.13 -22.64
CA ALA A 141 12.45 -0.98 -22.75
C ALA A 141 12.84 0.28 -23.55
N GLU A 142 12.16 0.56 -24.66
CA GLU A 142 12.36 1.77 -25.46
C GLU A 142 12.13 3.03 -24.62
N ARG A 143 10.97 3.11 -23.94
CA ARG A 143 10.59 4.30 -23.16
C ARG A 143 11.43 4.50 -21.92
N LEU A 144 11.85 3.42 -21.24
CA LEU A 144 12.77 3.48 -20.09
C LEU A 144 14.16 4.00 -20.48
N GLY A 145 14.57 3.78 -21.73
CA GLY A 145 15.81 4.32 -22.29
C GLY A 145 15.89 5.84 -22.26
N THR A 146 14.74 6.51 -22.35
CA THR A 146 14.62 7.98 -22.41
C THR A 146 14.33 8.65 -21.07
N LEU A 147 14.12 7.87 -20.01
CA LEU A 147 13.75 8.39 -18.70
C LEU A 147 14.91 9.16 -18.06
N THR A 148 14.63 10.40 -17.63
CA THR A 148 15.62 11.29 -17.02
C THR A 148 15.61 11.18 -15.49
N LEU A 149 16.82 10.97 -14.93
CA LEU A 149 17.07 10.93 -13.50
C LEU A 149 17.58 12.30 -13.04
N GLY A 150 17.17 12.75 -11.87
CA GLY A 150 17.71 13.98 -11.31
C GLY A 150 17.01 14.46 -10.04
N ASP A 151 17.43 15.62 -9.53
CA ASP A 151 16.86 16.25 -8.34
C ASP A 151 15.38 16.59 -8.59
N GLY A 152 14.52 16.33 -7.62
CA GLY A 152 13.09 16.66 -7.68
C GLY A 152 12.77 18.17 -7.76
N LYS A 153 13.75 19.04 -7.54
CA LYS A 153 13.63 20.48 -7.78
C LYS A 153 13.80 20.87 -9.25
N ASP A 154 14.42 20.00 -10.04
CA ASP A 154 14.55 20.18 -11.48
C ASP A 154 13.31 19.63 -12.18
N SER A 155 12.56 20.51 -12.83
CA SER A 155 11.33 20.15 -13.56
C SER A 155 11.58 19.24 -14.77
N SER A 156 12.82 19.08 -15.24
CA SER A 156 13.19 18.13 -16.29
C SER A 156 13.39 16.70 -15.77
N SER A 157 13.55 16.53 -14.45
CA SER A 157 13.69 15.22 -13.82
C SER A 157 12.37 14.47 -13.79
N GLN A 158 12.35 13.23 -14.25
CA GLN A 158 11.19 12.34 -14.24
C GLN A 158 11.21 11.36 -13.07
N MET A 159 12.41 11.01 -12.59
CA MET A 159 12.59 10.11 -11.46
C MET A 159 13.71 10.63 -10.54
N GLY A 160 13.41 10.77 -9.26
CA GLY A 160 14.33 11.23 -8.22
C GLY A 160 15.20 10.09 -7.64
N PRO A 161 15.92 10.36 -6.51
CA PRO A 161 16.71 9.34 -5.81
C PRO A 161 15.83 8.45 -4.93
N LEU A 162 16.36 7.30 -4.53
CA LEU A 162 15.86 6.47 -3.44
C LEU A 162 16.06 7.18 -2.08
N ILE A 163 15.37 6.70 -1.05
CA ILE A 163 15.36 7.35 0.28
C ILE A 163 16.73 7.34 0.98
N THR A 164 17.55 6.31 0.81
CA THR A 164 18.88 6.17 1.42
C THR A 164 19.82 5.37 0.54
N GLY A 165 21.15 5.52 0.80
CA GLY A 165 22.18 4.70 0.15
C GLY A 165 22.07 3.22 0.51
N GLU A 166 21.77 2.89 1.77
CA GLU A 166 21.54 1.51 2.21
C GLU A 166 20.38 0.86 1.44
N HIS A 167 19.28 1.59 1.27
CA HIS A 167 18.13 1.08 0.52
C HIS A 167 18.44 0.94 -0.97
N ARG A 168 19.15 1.90 -1.56
CA ARG A 168 19.65 1.79 -2.94
C ARG A 168 20.49 0.52 -3.13
N ASP A 169 21.42 0.26 -2.22
CA ASP A 169 22.32 -0.89 -2.30
C ASP A 169 21.53 -2.22 -2.12
N ARG A 170 20.52 -2.21 -1.25
CA ARG A 170 19.56 -3.32 -1.15
C ARG A 170 18.79 -3.55 -2.45
N VAL A 171 18.26 -2.50 -3.09
CA VAL A 171 17.55 -2.65 -4.38
C VAL A 171 18.50 -3.19 -5.45
N LYS A 172 19.76 -2.72 -5.50
CA LYS A 172 20.79 -3.26 -6.40
C LYS A 172 21.02 -4.76 -6.17
N SER A 173 21.08 -5.20 -4.90
CA SER A 173 21.25 -6.62 -4.60
C SER A 173 20.09 -7.49 -5.12
N TYR A 174 18.86 -6.95 -5.15
CA TYR A 174 17.76 -7.65 -5.80
C TYR A 174 17.90 -7.73 -7.33
N VAL A 175 18.48 -6.71 -7.94
CA VAL A 175 18.77 -6.77 -9.40
C VAL A 175 19.83 -7.84 -9.69
N ASP A 176 20.88 -7.91 -8.88
CA ASP A 176 21.89 -8.97 -8.98
C ASP A 176 21.26 -10.35 -8.79
N LEU A 177 20.44 -10.51 -7.74
CA LEU A 177 19.73 -11.75 -7.44
C LEU A 177 18.81 -12.21 -8.56
N GLY A 178 18.05 -11.29 -9.19
CA GLY A 178 17.17 -11.64 -10.31
C GLY A 178 17.93 -12.24 -11.48
N VAL A 179 19.11 -11.72 -11.78
CA VAL A 179 20.01 -12.30 -12.81
C VAL A 179 20.52 -13.68 -12.38
N GLU A 180 20.93 -13.83 -11.11
CA GLU A 180 21.40 -15.11 -10.55
C GLU A 180 20.30 -16.18 -10.56
N GLU A 181 19.05 -15.81 -10.31
CA GLU A 181 17.87 -16.69 -10.34
C GLU A 181 17.43 -17.04 -11.77
N GLY A 182 18.03 -16.41 -12.79
CA GLY A 182 17.80 -16.74 -14.20
C GLY A 182 16.76 -15.86 -14.91
N ALA A 183 16.29 -14.78 -14.28
CA ALA A 183 15.43 -13.80 -14.94
C ALA A 183 16.24 -13.00 -15.99
N LYS A 184 15.59 -12.64 -17.08
CA LYS A 184 16.20 -11.87 -18.17
C LYS A 184 16.16 -10.38 -17.84
N LEU A 185 17.30 -9.79 -17.47
CA LEU A 185 17.43 -8.36 -17.27
C LEU A 185 17.43 -7.63 -18.63
N VAL A 186 16.31 -6.99 -18.97
CA VAL A 186 16.11 -6.29 -20.25
C VAL A 186 16.64 -4.86 -20.19
N VAL A 187 16.39 -4.17 -19.08
CA VAL A 187 16.92 -2.83 -18.84
C VAL A 187 17.67 -2.84 -17.51
N ASP A 188 18.95 -2.48 -17.55
CA ASP A 188 19.82 -2.41 -16.38
C ASP A 188 20.02 -0.96 -15.93
N GLY A 189 19.27 -0.57 -14.90
CA GLY A 189 19.36 0.76 -14.31
C GLY A 189 20.63 1.03 -13.49
N ARG A 190 21.40 -0.01 -13.14
CA ARG A 190 22.65 0.13 -12.39
C ARG A 190 23.73 0.90 -13.18
N SER A 191 23.68 0.86 -14.51
CA SER A 191 24.58 1.61 -15.38
C SER A 191 24.32 3.13 -15.39
N LYS A 192 23.11 3.53 -14.99
CA LYS A 192 22.69 4.94 -14.86
C LYS A 192 22.89 5.48 -13.43
N LEU A 193 23.86 4.97 -12.70
CA LEU A 193 24.30 5.58 -11.47
C LEU A 193 24.87 6.94 -11.82
N SER A 194 24.19 8.01 -11.46
CA SER A 194 24.72 9.34 -11.67
C SER A 194 25.94 9.54 -10.77
N GLU A 195 26.99 10.21 -11.27
CA GLU A 195 28.10 10.71 -10.45
C GLU A 195 27.63 11.82 -9.49
N GLU A 196 26.38 12.25 -9.60
CA GLU A 196 25.76 13.24 -8.75
C GLU A 196 25.62 12.75 -7.31
N LYS A 197 25.75 13.69 -6.39
CA LYS A 197 25.50 13.42 -4.96
C LYS A 197 24.05 13.02 -4.74
N GLY A 198 23.81 11.76 -4.41
CA GLY A 198 22.47 11.25 -4.13
C GLY A 198 22.40 9.73 -4.19
N PHE A 199 21.20 9.19 -3.94
CA PHE A 199 20.98 7.75 -3.89
C PHE A 199 20.24 7.28 -5.15
N PHE A 200 20.72 7.72 -6.31
CA PHE A 200 20.10 7.43 -7.60
C PHE A 200 20.32 5.99 -8.04
N LEU A 201 19.29 5.40 -8.65
CA LEU A 201 19.30 4.13 -9.33
C LEU A 201 18.35 4.24 -10.52
N GLY A 202 18.80 3.89 -11.70
CA GLY A 202 17.95 3.89 -12.89
C GLY A 202 16.89 2.79 -12.87
N PRO A 203 15.90 2.86 -13.77
CA PRO A 203 14.86 1.85 -13.87
C PRO A 203 15.42 0.50 -14.34
N CYS A 204 14.97 -0.58 -13.70
CA CYS A 204 15.28 -1.95 -14.09
C CYS A 204 14.02 -2.65 -14.58
N LEU A 205 14.15 -3.42 -15.67
CA LEU A 205 13.07 -4.23 -16.22
C LEU A 205 13.56 -5.66 -16.39
N PHE A 206 12.85 -6.59 -15.77
CA PHE A 206 13.06 -8.03 -15.93
C PHE A 206 11.95 -8.67 -16.74
N ASP A 207 12.31 -9.59 -17.61
CA ASP A 207 11.41 -10.52 -18.30
C ASP A 207 11.69 -11.96 -17.87
N ASP A 208 10.83 -12.89 -18.24
CA ASP A 208 10.92 -14.31 -17.91
C ASP A 208 11.01 -14.57 -16.38
N VAL A 209 10.36 -13.73 -15.59
CA VAL A 209 10.31 -13.88 -14.13
C VAL A 209 9.29 -14.96 -13.75
N THR A 210 9.66 -15.85 -12.82
CA THR A 210 8.79 -16.91 -12.34
C THR A 210 8.39 -16.71 -10.88
N ARG A 211 7.27 -17.33 -10.45
CA ARG A 211 6.76 -17.25 -9.07
C ARG A 211 7.73 -17.76 -8.00
N ASN A 212 8.72 -18.55 -8.36
CA ASN A 212 9.69 -19.11 -7.43
C ASN A 212 10.89 -18.19 -7.16
N MET A 213 11.05 -17.13 -7.93
CA MET A 213 12.14 -16.17 -7.79
C MET A 213 11.87 -15.19 -6.65
N ARG A 214 12.87 -14.86 -5.86
CA ARG A 214 12.74 -13.91 -4.75
C ARG A 214 12.40 -12.49 -5.23
N ILE A 215 12.87 -12.11 -6.41
CA ILE A 215 12.49 -10.82 -7.02
C ILE A 215 10.98 -10.72 -7.31
N TYR A 216 10.27 -11.86 -7.46
CA TYR A 216 8.82 -11.94 -7.54
C TYR A 216 8.18 -11.97 -6.14
N GLN A 217 8.69 -12.79 -5.24
CA GLN A 217 8.06 -13.07 -3.93
C GLN A 217 8.19 -11.91 -2.94
N GLU A 218 9.32 -11.18 -2.97
CA GLU A 218 9.63 -10.17 -1.97
C GLU A 218 9.35 -8.74 -2.48
N GLU A 219 8.92 -7.86 -1.59
CA GLU A 219 8.79 -6.44 -1.88
C GLU A 219 10.18 -5.80 -2.00
N ILE A 220 10.52 -5.33 -3.19
CA ILE A 220 11.80 -4.66 -3.46
C ILE A 220 11.75 -3.20 -2.99
N PHE A 221 10.64 -2.52 -3.24
CA PHE A 221 10.39 -1.11 -2.93
C PHE A 221 11.40 -0.19 -3.62
N GLY A 222 11.58 -0.39 -4.92
CA GLY A 222 12.54 0.31 -5.78
C GLY A 222 12.11 0.29 -7.24
N PRO A 223 12.87 0.93 -8.16
CA PRO A 223 12.51 1.08 -9.57
C PRO A 223 12.76 -0.21 -10.37
N VAL A 224 12.11 -1.28 -9.97
CA VAL A 224 12.24 -2.61 -10.57
C VAL A 224 10.87 -3.16 -10.93
N LEU A 225 10.63 -3.41 -12.21
CA LEU A 225 9.44 -4.06 -12.72
C LEU A 225 9.79 -5.46 -13.23
N CYS A 226 9.02 -6.45 -12.81
CA CYS A 226 9.12 -7.84 -13.25
C CYS A 226 7.99 -8.15 -14.23
N VAL A 227 8.30 -8.81 -15.34
CA VAL A 227 7.29 -9.33 -16.26
C VAL A 227 7.20 -10.85 -16.07
N VAL A 228 5.98 -11.32 -15.83
CA VAL A 228 5.61 -12.73 -15.71
C VAL A 228 4.65 -13.06 -16.82
N ARG A 229 4.86 -14.20 -17.48
CA ARG A 229 4.04 -14.66 -18.60
C ARG A 229 3.03 -15.70 -18.12
N ALA A 230 1.77 -15.53 -18.46
CA ALA A 230 0.67 -16.45 -18.20
C ALA A 230 0.00 -16.87 -19.52
N ASN A 231 -0.58 -18.07 -19.55
CA ASN A 231 -1.25 -18.60 -20.74
C ASN A 231 -2.73 -18.22 -20.82
N SER A 232 -3.31 -17.79 -19.69
CA SER A 232 -4.71 -17.39 -19.61
C SER A 232 -4.95 -16.39 -18.47
N LEU A 233 -6.15 -15.78 -18.45
CA LEU A 233 -6.58 -14.91 -17.36
C LEU A 233 -6.71 -15.68 -16.03
N GLU A 234 -7.18 -16.92 -16.09
CA GLU A 234 -7.32 -17.79 -14.92
C GLU A 234 -5.96 -18.06 -14.27
N GLU A 235 -4.94 -18.38 -15.08
CA GLU A 235 -3.57 -18.55 -14.58
C GLU A 235 -3.02 -17.26 -13.97
N ALA A 236 -3.30 -16.11 -14.57
CA ALA A 236 -2.89 -14.82 -14.02
C ALA A 236 -3.57 -14.52 -12.68
N VAL A 237 -4.87 -14.85 -12.53
CA VAL A 237 -5.60 -14.72 -11.26
C VAL A 237 -5.04 -15.66 -10.21
N GLU A 238 -4.81 -16.95 -10.54
CA GLU A 238 -4.23 -17.94 -9.62
C GLU A 238 -2.86 -17.50 -9.11
N LEU A 239 -1.99 -17.01 -10.00
CA LEU A 239 -0.66 -16.52 -9.66
C LEU A 239 -0.71 -15.36 -8.64
N ILE A 240 -1.66 -14.43 -8.81
CA ILE A 240 -1.85 -13.29 -7.89
C ILE A 240 -2.47 -13.76 -6.57
N ASP A 241 -3.39 -14.72 -6.63
CA ASP A 241 -4.07 -15.22 -5.44
C ASP A 241 -3.19 -16.08 -4.55
N GLU A 242 -2.24 -16.80 -5.10
CA GLU A 242 -1.22 -17.55 -4.36
C GLU A 242 -0.17 -16.65 -3.69
N HIS A 243 -0.05 -15.40 -4.11
CA HIS A 243 0.93 -14.48 -3.52
C HIS A 243 0.57 -14.08 -2.09
N ASP A 244 1.57 -13.95 -1.21
CA ASP A 244 1.42 -13.59 0.21
C ASP A 244 0.79 -12.20 0.44
N TYR A 245 0.93 -11.29 -0.52
CA TYR A 245 0.43 -9.93 -0.43
C TYR A 245 -0.80 -9.73 -1.31
N GLY A 246 -1.74 -8.90 -0.85
CA GLY A 246 -2.97 -8.59 -1.55
C GLY A 246 -3.40 -7.13 -1.37
N ASN A 247 -2.48 -6.18 -1.58
CA ASN A 247 -2.77 -4.75 -1.37
C ASN A 247 -3.56 -4.16 -2.54
N GLY A 248 -3.00 -4.18 -3.74
CA GLY A 248 -3.63 -3.65 -4.94
C GLY A 248 -3.29 -4.46 -6.19
N THR A 249 -4.17 -4.42 -7.18
CA THR A 249 -3.98 -5.03 -8.49
C THR A 249 -4.77 -4.30 -9.55
N CYS A 250 -4.43 -4.49 -10.81
CA CYS A 250 -5.23 -3.97 -11.92
C CYS A 250 -5.22 -4.92 -13.12
N ILE A 251 -6.19 -4.74 -14.02
CA ILE A 251 -6.25 -5.39 -15.33
C ILE A 251 -6.38 -4.33 -16.42
N PHE A 252 -5.64 -4.51 -17.50
CA PHE A 252 -5.77 -3.76 -18.74
C PHE A 252 -6.45 -4.65 -19.78
N THR A 253 -7.66 -4.31 -20.19
CA THR A 253 -8.49 -5.04 -21.16
C THR A 253 -9.55 -4.14 -21.73
N ARG A 254 -10.05 -4.48 -22.93
CA ARG A 254 -11.28 -3.90 -23.53
C ARG A 254 -12.47 -4.83 -23.38
N ASP A 255 -12.26 -6.03 -22.83
CA ASP A 255 -13.31 -7.03 -22.61
C ASP A 255 -13.96 -6.86 -21.23
N GLY A 256 -15.25 -6.53 -21.23
CA GLY A 256 -16.03 -6.36 -19.99
C GLY A 256 -16.28 -7.67 -19.23
N GLU A 257 -16.26 -8.83 -19.90
CA GLU A 257 -16.39 -10.14 -19.26
C GLU A 257 -15.11 -10.50 -18.51
N ALA A 258 -13.96 -10.32 -19.15
CA ALA A 258 -12.65 -10.49 -18.52
C ALA A 258 -12.45 -9.56 -17.30
N ALA A 259 -12.86 -8.29 -17.43
CA ALA A 259 -12.78 -7.32 -16.33
C ALA A 259 -13.67 -7.71 -15.15
N ARG A 260 -14.88 -8.23 -15.42
CA ARG A 260 -15.81 -8.72 -14.39
C ARG A 260 -15.26 -9.98 -13.72
N TYR A 261 -14.83 -10.96 -14.51
CA TYR A 261 -14.22 -12.17 -13.99
C TYR A 261 -13.06 -11.83 -13.05
N PHE A 262 -12.13 -10.99 -13.50
CA PHE A 262 -11.01 -10.55 -12.68
C PHE A 262 -11.44 -9.91 -11.36
N SER A 263 -12.37 -8.96 -11.40
CA SER A 263 -12.81 -8.25 -10.20
C SER A 263 -13.59 -9.12 -9.22
N ASP A 264 -14.31 -10.14 -9.71
CA ASP A 264 -15.14 -10.99 -8.85
C ASP A 264 -14.32 -12.10 -8.16
N TYR A 265 -13.24 -12.57 -8.79
CA TYR A 265 -12.48 -13.72 -8.27
C TYR A 265 -11.18 -13.35 -7.56
N ILE A 266 -10.55 -12.22 -7.89
CA ILE A 266 -9.24 -11.85 -7.34
C ILE A 266 -9.26 -11.56 -5.84
N GLN A 267 -8.32 -12.14 -5.07
CA GLN A 267 -8.22 -12.02 -3.62
C GLN A 267 -7.27 -10.89 -3.21
N VAL A 268 -7.62 -9.66 -3.60
CA VAL A 268 -6.84 -8.44 -3.35
C VAL A 268 -7.76 -7.31 -2.87
N GLY A 269 -7.28 -6.47 -1.98
CA GLY A 269 -8.12 -5.45 -1.33
C GLY A 269 -8.57 -4.30 -2.23
N MET A 270 -7.78 -3.94 -3.24
CA MET A 270 -8.08 -2.84 -4.17
C MET A 270 -7.84 -3.27 -5.61
N VAL A 271 -8.86 -3.12 -6.45
CA VAL A 271 -8.84 -3.60 -7.84
C VAL A 271 -9.10 -2.43 -8.80
N GLY A 272 -8.26 -2.30 -9.82
CA GLY A 272 -8.41 -1.33 -10.90
C GLY A 272 -8.73 -2.01 -12.23
N ILE A 273 -9.64 -1.42 -13.01
CA ILE A 273 -9.89 -1.81 -14.40
C ILE A 273 -9.42 -0.68 -15.27
N ASN A 274 -8.36 -0.90 -16.05
CA ASN A 274 -7.65 0.12 -16.82
C ASN A 274 -7.13 1.32 -15.97
N VAL A 275 -6.99 1.11 -14.67
CA VAL A 275 -6.45 2.07 -13.70
C VAL A 275 -5.33 1.38 -12.93
N PRO A 276 -4.05 1.77 -13.15
CA PRO A 276 -2.91 1.04 -12.62
C PRO A 276 -2.74 1.18 -11.10
N LEU A 277 -3.20 2.30 -10.55
CA LEU A 277 -3.13 2.59 -9.12
C LEU A 277 -4.55 2.84 -8.58
N PRO A 278 -5.28 1.79 -8.16
CA PRO A 278 -6.68 1.90 -7.74
C PRO A 278 -6.81 2.52 -6.34
N VAL A 279 -6.16 3.66 -6.11
CA VAL A 279 -6.26 4.40 -4.84
C VAL A 279 -7.60 5.12 -4.79
N PRO A 280 -8.48 4.77 -3.83
CA PRO A 280 -9.79 5.39 -3.74
C PRO A 280 -9.70 6.81 -3.15
N VAL A 281 -10.72 7.63 -3.41
CA VAL A 281 -10.93 8.85 -2.64
C VAL A 281 -11.30 8.53 -1.19
N ALA A 282 -11.02 9.44 -0.25
CA ALA A 282 -11.00 9.20 1.18
C ALA A 282 -12.31 8.69 1.82
N TYR A 283 -13.45 8.73 1.14
CA TYR A 283 -14.70 8.16 1.65
C TYR A 283 -14.96 6.71 1.22
N PHE A 284 -14.08 6.12 0.42
CA PHE A 284 -14.06 4.69 0.13
C PHE A 284 -12.94 4.00 0.90
N SER A 285 -13.04 2.69 1.05
CA SER A 285 -12.09 1.87 1.80
C SER A 285 -10.72 1.82 1.13
N PHE A 286 -9.65 2.05 1.89
CA PHE A 286 -8.26 1.84 1.49
C PHE A 286 -7.62 0.82 2.42
N GLY A 287 -7.24 -0.33 1.89
CA GLY A 287 -6.57 -1.38 2.65
C GLY A 287 -6.38 -2.64 1.83
N GLY A 288 -5.37 -3.41 2.21
CA GLY A 288 -5.03 -4.68 1.59
C GLY A 288 -5.69 -5.87 2.27
N TRP A 289 -5.52 -7.02 1.66
CA TRP A 289 -5.83 -8.34 2.23
C TRP A 289 -4.54 -9.09 2.52
N LYS A 290 -4.65 -10.33 3.00
CA LYS A 290 -3.53 -11.22 3.29
C LYS A 290 -2.49 -10.54 4.19
N ARG A 291 -1.19 -10.69 3.91
CA ARG A 291 -0.11 -10.06 4.70
C ARG A 291 0.11 -8.56 4.42
N SER A 292 -0.73 -7.96 3.58
CA SER A 292 -0.71 -6.50 3.37
C SER A 292 -1.51 -5.73 4.42
N LEU A 293 -2.28 -6.39 5.29
CA LEU A 293 -3.00 -5.77 6.41
C LEU A 293 -3.05 -6.72 7.60
N PHE A 294 -2.71 -6.21 8.78
CA PHE A 294 -2.92 -6.84 10.08
C PHE A 294 -3.96 -6.04 10.87
N GLY A 295 -5.04 -6.69 11.23
CA GLY A 295 -6.29 -6.10 11.69
C GLY A 295 -7.36 -6.22 10.61
N ASP A 296 -8.60 -5.86 10.94
CA ASP A 296 -9.79 -6.07 10.10
C ASP A 296 -10.38 -4.76 9.53
N MET A 297 -9.92 -3.60 10.02
CA MET A 297 -10.42 -2.29 9.59
C MET A 297 -9.43 -1.58 8.69
N HIS A 298 -9.91 -1.13 7.55
CA HIS A 298 -9.16 -0.28 6.63
C HIS A 298 -9.08 1.18 7.11
N ILE A 299 -8.20 1.99 6.49
CA ILE A 299 -7.90 3.34 7.01
C ILE A 299 -8.83 4.45 6.52
N TYR A 300 -9.60 4.23 5.45
CA TYR A 300 -10.48 5.24 4.85
C TYR A 300 -11.97 4.89 5.01
N GLY A 301 -12.82 5.85 4.66
CA GLY A 301 -14.27 5.68 4.64
C GLY A 301 -14.91 5.50 6.02
N PRO A 302 -16.07 4.84 6.10
CA PRO A 302 -16.79 4.59 7.35
C PRO A 302 -15.98 3.79 8.38
N GLU A 303 -15.05 2.95 7.93
CA GLU A 303 -14.19 2.15 8.80
C GLU A 303 -13.23 3.01 9.61
N ALA A 304 -12.75 4.12 9.04
CA ALA A 304 -11.94 5.08 9.78
C ALA A 304 -12.69 5.65 11.00
N VAL A 305 -13.97 5.96 10.83
CA VAL A 305 -14.80 6.44 11.93
C VAL A 305 -15.02 5.33 12.96
N ARG A 306 -15.34 4.10 12.53
CA ARG A 306 -15.51 2.95 13.41
C ARG A 306 -14.24 2.62 14.18
N PHE A 307 -13.09 2.73 13.55
CA PHE A 307 -11.79 2.48 14.18
C PHE A 307 -11.52 3.44 15.35
N TYR A 308 -11.85 4.71 15.19
CA TYR A 308 -11.59 5.76 16.22
C TYR A 308 -12.77 6.03 17.15
N THR A 309 -13.83 5.24 17.11
CA THR A 309 -15.01 5.39 17.98
C THR A 309 -15.41 4.08 18.66
N ARG A 310 -16.26 4.16 19.67
CA ARG A 310 -16.86 3.00 20.34
C ARG A 310 -18.37 3.09 20.30
N SER A 311 -19.04 1.99 20.01
CA SER A 311 -20.50 1.92 20.08
C SER A 311 -20.96 1.88 21.54
N LYS A 312 -22.02 2.64 21.84
CA LYS A 312 -22.72 2.61 23.13
C LYS A 312 -24.18 2.34 22.85
N VAL A 313 -24.76 1.36 23.53
CA VAL A 313 -26.17 1.07 23.47
C VAL A 313 -26.82 1.65 24.72
N ILE A 314 -27.88 2.43 24.52
CA ILE A 314 -28.68 3.02 25.64
C ILE A 314 -30.10 2.52 25.48
N THR A 315 -30.58 1.75 26.46
CA THR A 315 -31.96 1.34 26.54
C THR A 315 -32.68 2.20 27.59
N GLN A 316 -33.77 2.87 27.21
CA GLN A 316 -34.50 3.78 28.08
C GLN A 316 -35.96 3.37 28.17
N ARG A 317 -36.52 3.51 29.34
CA ARG A 317 -37.93 3.40 29.59
C ARG A 317 -38.36 4.57 30.47
N TRP A 318 -39.25 5.38 29.98
CA TRP A 318 -39.86 6.47 30.77
C TRP A 318 -41.23 6.01 31.26
N PRO A 319 -41.42 5.78 32.59
CA PRO A 319 -42.73 5.45 33.12
C PRO A 319 -43.71 6.61 32.89
N SER A 320 -44.88 6.31 32.38
CA SER A 320 -45.99 7.29 32.28
C SER A 320 -46.70 7.35 33.61
N GLY A 321 -46.50 8.44 34.40
CA GLY A 321 -47.18 8.62 35.67
C GLY A 321 -46.19 8.74 36.84
N GLY A 322 -46.23 9.84 37.50
CA GLY A 322 -45.41 10.36 38.61
C GLY A 322 -44.59 9.38 39.49
N VAL A 323 -43.79 9.96 40.36
CA VAL A 323 -42.71 9.36 41.19
C VAL A 323 -43.09 8.08 42.00
N ARG A 324 -44.30 7.52 41.86
CA ARG A 324 -44.82 6.43 42.71
C ARG A 324 -45.21 5.12 42.01
N GLU A 325 -45.06 4.94 40.70
CA GLU A 325 -45.29 3.62 40.10
C GLU A 325 -44.08 2.71 40.30
N LYS A 326 -44.26 1.68 41.13
CA LYS A 326 -43.29 0.59 41.26
C LYS A 326 -43.18 -0.12 39.90
N VAL A 327 -42.06 -0.03 39.24
CA VAL A 327 -41.76 -0.78 38.03
C VAL A 327 -41.76 -2.28 38.38
N LYS A 328 -42.80 -3.01 37.94
CA LYS A 328 -42.79 -4.46 37.98
C LYS A 328 -42.09 -4.98 36.74
N PHE A 329 -40.92 -5.58 36.89
CA PHE A 329 -40.33 -6.41 35.87
C PHE A 329 -41.05 -7.75 35.89
N SER A 330 -41.91 -8.01 34.91
CA SER A 330 -42.45 -9.33 34.66
C SER A 330 -41.83 -9.87 33.37
N PHE A 331 -41.35 -11.11 33.40
CA PHE A 331 -41.02 -11.79 32.16
C PHE A 331 -42.32 -12.03 31.39
N PRO A 332 -42.29 -12.00 30.00
CA PRO A 332 -43.45 -12.38 29.21
C PRO A 332 -43.84 -13.80 29.59
N GLY A 333 -44.98 -13.98 30.23
CA GLY A 333 -45.56 -15.30 30.42
C GLY A 333 -46.16 -15.76 29.09
N SER A 334 -46.07 -17.02 28.79
CA SER A 334 -46.87 -17.66 27.77
C SER A 334 -48.30 -17.83 28.33
N ASP A 335 -49.16 -16.85 28.00
CA ASP A 335 -50.61 -17.05 28.05
C ASP A 335 -51.13 -17.46 26.70
#